data_7cb5a1df50bc9bc0ef615adbfe44e15a
#
_entry.id   7cb5a1df50bc9bc0ef615adbfe44e15a
#
_cell.length_a   1.000
_cell.length_b   1.000
_cell.length_c   1.000
_cell.angle_alpha   90.00
_cell.angle_beta   90.00
_cell.angle_gamma   90.00
#
_symmetry.space_group_name_H-M   'P 1'
#
loop_
_entity.id
_entity.type
_entity.pdbx_description
1 polymer ?
#
loop_
_entity_poly.entity_id
_entity_poly.type
_entity_poly.pdbx_seq_one_letter_code
_entity_poly.pdbx_strand_id
1 'polypeptide(L)'
;MEKFLMGTYDVIVVGAGHAGCEAGLAAARMGQKTLMLSINLEAVAMMACNPSIGGTGKGHLVREIDALGGEMGINIDKTFIQSRMLNTAKGPAVHSLRAQADKTEYHIEMKKTIEKEENLHLKQGEVIDLIVEDGKA
;
A
#
# COMPACT_ATOMS: atom_id res chain seq x y z
N MET A 1 -24.06 -20.53 -11.22
CA MET A 1 -23.19 -20.32 -10.04
C MET A 1 -24.05 -19.70 -8.96
N GLU A 2 -24.11 -20.30 -7.79
CA GLU A 2 -24.82 -19.68 -6.65
C GLU A 2 -24.14 -18.38 -6.25
N LYS A 3 -24.92 -17.32 -6.11
CA LYS A 3 -24.44 -16.03 -5.59
C LYS A 3 -24.79 -15.96 -4.11
N PHE A 4 -23.85 -15.47 -3.29
CA PHE A 4 -24.10 -15.19 -1.88
C PHE A 4 -23.47 -13.86 -1.50
N LEU A 5 -24.09 -13.16 -0.57
CA LEU A 5 -23.56 -11.94 -0.02
C LEU A 5 -22.50 -12.26 1.03
N MET A 6 -21.26 -11.89 0.79
CA MET A 6 -20.14 -12.12 1.71
C MET A 6 -20.07 -11.06 2.83
N GLY A 7 -20.68 -9.91 2.63
CA GLY A 7 -20.72 -8.82 3.61
C GLY A 7 -20.98 -7.47 2.94
N THR A 8 -21.11 -6.46 3.79
CA THR A 8 -21.22 -5.05 3.37
C THR A 8 -20.04 -4.26 3.92
N TYR A 9 -19.51 -3.35 3.13
CA TYR A 9 -18.36 -2.52 3.43
C TYR A 9 -18.63 -1.08 2.99
N ASP A 10 -18.00 -0.13 3.66
CA ASP A 10 -18.07 1.28 3.30
C ASP A 10 -17.14 1.60 2.13
N VAL A 11 -16.00 0.91 2.09
CA VAL A 11 -14.99 1.04 1.03
C VAL A 11 -14.51 -0.34 0.59
N ILE A 12 -14.38 -0.53 -0.72
CA ILE A 12 -13.77 -1.72 -1.31
C ILE A 12 -12.57 -1.27 -2.14
N VAL A 13 -11.40 -1.81 -1.81
CA VAL A 13 -10.13 -1.57 -2.53
C VAL A 13 -9.80 -2.79 -3.37
N VAL A 14 -9.71 -2.61 -4.67
CA VAL A 14 -9.37 -3.68 -5.61
C VAL A 14 -7.88 -3.61 -5.94
N GLY A 15 -7.14 -4.59 -5.48
CA GLY A 15 -5.69 -4.70 -5.63
C GLY A 15 -4.93 -4.26 -4.38
N ALA A 16 -3.99 -5.10 -3.93
CA ALA A 16 -3.14 -4.86 -2.77
C ALA A 16 -1.68 -4.50 -3.17
N GLY A 17 -1.51 -3.75 -4.25
CA GLY A 17 -0.24 -3.08 -4.56
C GLY A 17 0.00 -1.89 -3.63
N HIS A 18 1.10 -1.15 -3.83
CA HIS A 18 1.46 -0.02 -2.95
C HIS A 18 0.31 1.00 -2.78
N ALA A 19 -0.33 1.39 -3.88
CA ALA A 19 -1.45 2.33 -3.84
C ALA A 19 -2.68 1.75 -3.10
N GLY A 20 -2.98 0.47 -3.33
CA GLY A 20 -4.08 -0.21 -2.64
C GLY A 20 -3.83 -0.33 -1.14
N CYS A 21 -2.60 -0.64 -0.71
CA CYS A 21 -2.24 -0.69 0.70
C CYS A 21 -2.47 0.67 1.38
N GLU A 22 -1.99 1.76 0.76
CA GLU A 22 -2.20 3.12 1.28
C GLU A 22 -3.68 3.50 1.33
N ALA A 23 -4.44 3.21 0.26
CA ALA A 23 -5.87 3.51 0.21
C ALA A 23 -6.67 2.73 1.27
N GLY A 24 -6.38 1.43 1.41
CA GLY A 24 -7.06 0.58 2.38
C GLY A 24 -6.77 0.98 3.82
N LEU A 25 -5.50 1.23 4.14
CA LEU A 25 -5.09 1.69 5.47
C LEU A 25 -5.67 3.07 5.79
N ALA A 26 -5.66 3.99 4.83
CA ALA A 26 -6.23 5.33 5.03
C ALA A 26 -7.73 5.24 5.33
N ALA A 27 -8.50 4.49 4.54
CA ALA A 27 -9.93 4.33 4.76
C ALA A 27 -10.24 3.69 6.13
N ALA A 28 -9.52 2.61 6.47
CA ALA A 28 -9.70 1.92 7.74
C ALA A 28 -9.35 2.80 8.95
N ARG A 29 -8.25 3.55 8.89
CA ARG A 29 -7.84 4.50 9.94
C ARG A 29 -8.80 5.68 10.10
N MET A 30 -9.55 6.01 9.05
CA MET A 30 -10.65 6.96 9.12
C MET A 30 -11.96 6.35 9.67
N GLY A 31 -11.92 5.10 10.13
CA GLY A 31 -13.06 4.42 10.74
C GLY A 31 -14.01 3.76 9.75
N GLN A 32 -13.63 3.65 8.46
CA GLN A 32 -14.47 3.00 7.47
C GLN A 32 -14.23 1.49 7.46
N LYS A 33 -15.30 0.71 7.47
CA LYS A 33 -15.22 -0.74 7.28
C LYS A 33 -14.77 -1.03 5.86
N THR A 34 -13.53 -1.48 5.71
CA THR A 34 -12.85 -1.57 4.42
C THR A 34 -12.57 -3.01 4.04
N LEU A 35 -12.87 -3.38 2.80
CA LEU A 35 -12.45 -4.63 2.18
C LEU A 35 -11.33 -4.36 1.19
N MET A 36 -10.23 -5.08 1.31
CA MET A 36 -9.15 -5.10 0.31
C MET A 36 -9.11 -6.46 -0.36
N LEU A 37 -9.18 -6.47 -1.69
CA LEU A 37 -9.16 -7.68 -2.51
C LEU A 37 -7.83 -7.78 -3.26
N SER A 38 -7.23 -8.96 -3.23
CA SER A 38 -6.03 -9.30 -4.01
C SER A 38 -6.19 -10.67 -4.63
N ILE A 39 -5.76 -10.85 -5.88
CA ILE A 39 -5.73 -12.16 -6.51
C ILE A 39 -4.69 -13.10 -5.88
N ASN A 40 -3.69 -12.54 -5.21
CA ASN A 40 -2.66 -13.30 -4.51
C ASN A 40 -2.19 -12.54 -3.26
N LEU A 41 -2.35 -13.15 -2.09
CA LEU A 41 -1.95 -12.57 -0.81
C LEU A 41 -0.43 -12.46 -0.63
N GLU A 42 0.34 -13.25 -1.36
CA GLU A 42 1.79 -13.16 -1.38
C GLU A 42 2.32 -12.02 -2.27
N ALA A 43 1.43 -11.33 -3.00
CA ALA A 43 1.76 -10.18 -3.82
C ALA A 43 1.43 -8.82 -3.16
N VAL A 44 1.01 -8.81 -1.90
CA VAL A 44 0.73 -7.58 -1.14
C VAL A 44 1.97 -6.70 -1.07
N ALA A 45 1.87 -5.45 -1.50
CA ALA A 45 2.97 -4.48 -1.56
C ALA A 45 4.23 -5.01 -2.26
N MET A 46 4.05 -5.89 -3.24
CA MET A 46 5.16 -6.55 -3.95
C MET A 46 6.00 -5.54 -4.72
N MET A 47 7.31 -5.58 -4.51
CA MET A 47 8.29 -4.83 -5.28
C MET A 47 8.78 -5.64 -6.48
N ALA A 48 8.10 -5.51 -7.62
CA ALA A 48 8.34 -6.32 -8.82
C ALA A 48 9.71 -6.08 -9.47
N CYS A 49 10.22 -4.84 -9.36
CA CYS A 49 11.51 -4.45 -9.97
C CYS A 49 12.59 -4.27 -8.91
N ASN A 50 13.28 -3.12 -8.93
CA ASN A 50 14.25 -2.76 -7.90
C ASN A 50 13.54 -2.52 -6.56
N PRO A 51 13.95 -3.21 -5.49
CA PRO A 51 13.32 -3.05 -4.19
C PRO A 51 13.78 -1.75 -3.53
N SER A 52 13.27 -0.62 -4.00
CA SER A 52 13.66 0.68 -3.46
C SER A 52 12.51 1.66 -3.41
N ILE A 53 12.48 2.43 -2.34
CA ILE A 53 11.55 3.52 -2.10
C ILE A 53 12.31 4.85 -2.16
N GLY A 54 11.70 5.87 -2.74
CA GLY A 54 12.30 7.18 -2.87
C GLY A 54 13.07 7.38 -4.17
N GLY A 55 14.05 8.28 -4.13
CA GLY A 55 14.78 8.77 -5.30
C GLY A 55 14.18 10.05 -5.87
N THR A 56 14.81 10.58 -6.93
CA THR A 56 14.45 11.87 -7.53
C THR A 56 12.98 11.88 -8.02
N GLY A 57 12.21 12.84 -7.55
CA GLY A 57 10.76 12.96 -7.83
C GLY A 57 9.87 12.00 -7.03
N LYS A 58 10.36 10.81 -6.69
CA LYS A 58 9.59 9.79 -5.96
C LYS A 58 9.66 10.00 -4.44
N GLY A 59 10.82 10.35 -3.91
CA GLY A 59 11.00 10.58 -2.47
C GLY A 59 10.14 11.73 -1.93
N HIS A 60 9.84 12.72 -2.75
CA HIS A 60 8.93 13.82 -2.40
C HIS A 60 7.51 13.30 -2.17
N LEU A 61 7.00 12.46 -3.09
CA LEU A 61 5.67 11.84 -2.96
C LEU A 61 5.57 10.94 -1.74
N VAL A 62 6.62 10.16 -1.44
CA VAL A 62 6.64 9.32 -0.23
C VAL A 62 6.53 10.16 1.03
N ARG A 63 7.22 11.30 1.11
CA ARG A 63 7.14 12.23 2.24
C ARG A 63 5.77 12.89 2.37
N GLU A 64 5.12 13.21 1.25
CA GLU A 64 3.76 13.74 1.24
C GLU A 64 2.75 12.71 1.76
N ILE A 65 2.88 11.45 1.34
CA ILE A 65 2.07 10.34 1.83
C ILE A 65 2.31 10.13 3.33
N ASP A 66 3.56 10.11 3.76
CA ASP A 66 3.97 9.96 5.16
C ASP A 66 3.39 11.08 6.05
N ALA A 67 3.45 12.33 5.57
CA ALA A 67 2.87 13.48 6.26
C ALA A 67 1.34 13.40 6.44
N LEU A 68 0.66 12.63 5.60
CA LEU A 68 -0.77 12.34 5.69
C LEU A 68 -1.09 11.08 6.53
N GLY A 69 -0.07 10.46 7.13
CA GLY A 69 -0.24 9.24 7.94
C GLY A 69 -0.18 7.95 7.14
N GLY A 70 0.47 7.97 5.95
CA GLY A 70 0.69 6.78 5.13
C GLY A 70 1.70 5.80 5.72
N GLU A 71 1.71 4.57 5.22
CA GLU A 71 2.49 3.47 5.78
C GLU A 71 3.81 3.21 5.04
N MET A 72 3.93 3.64 3.78
CA MET A 72 5.09 3.33 2.95
C MET A 72 6.42 3.81 3.57
N GLY A 73 6.43 5.02 4.13
CA GLY A 73 7.59 5.59 4.81
C GLY A 73 7.96 4.80 6.07
N ILE A 74 6.97 4.46 6.88
CA ILE A 74 7.14 3.67 8.10
C ILE A 74 7.65 2.26 7.76
N ASN A 75 7.06 1.63 6.74
CA ASN A 75 7.41 0.28 6.35
C ASN A 75 8.83 0.19 5.78
N ILE A 76 9.25 1.16 4.96
CA ILE A 76 10.63 1.18 4.44
C ILE A 76 11.64 1.43 5.56
N ASP A 77 11.33 2.26 6.55
CA ASP A 77 12.23 2.51 7.68
C ASP A 77 12.49 1.27 8.55
N LYS A 78 11.56 0.32 8.56
CA LYS A 78 11.73 -0.98 9.24
C LYS A 78 12.50 -2.01 8.42
N THR A 79 12.48 -1.90 7.09
CA THR A 79 12.89 -2.98 6.18
C THR A 79 13.99 -2.60 5.20
N PHE A 80 14.57 -1.39 5.31
CA PHE A 80 15.66 -0.99 4.44
C PHE A 80 16.97 -1.70 4.79
N ILE A 81 17.71 -2.07 3.75
CA ILE A 81 19.07 -2.62 3.88
C ILE A 81 20.15 -1.58 3.57
N GLN A 82 19.82 -0.55 2.82
CA GLN A 82 20.68 0.57 2.50
C GLN A 82 19.86 1.84 2.27
N SER A 83 20.33 2.94 2.82
CA SER A 83 19.80 4.27 2.56
C SER A 83 20.89 5.18 2.02
N ARG A 84 20.61 5.92 0.93
CA ARG A 84 21.58 6.79 0.27
C ARG A 84 20.93 8.06 -0.24
N MET A 85 21.62 9.20 0.01
CA MET A 85 21.26 10.45 -0.64
C MET A 85 21.81 10.48 -2.08
N LEU A 86 20.93 10.74 -3.03
CA LEU A 86 21.25 10.89 -4.45
C LEU A 86 21.49 12.37 -4.79
N ASN A 87 22.24 12.61 -5.85
CA ASN A 87 22.50 13.94 -6.43
C ASN A 87 23.23 14.91 -5.47
N THR A 88 24.05 14.41 -4.57
CA THR A 88 24.78 15.24 -3.58
C THR A 88 25.76 16.22 -4.21
N ALA A 89 26.22 15.95 -5.47
CA ALA A 89 27.07 16.85 -6.24
C ALA A 89 26.28 17.96 -6.96
N LYS A 90 24.95 17.98 -6.85
CA LYS A 90 24.06 18.96 -7.46
C LYS A 90 23.45 19.88 -6.40
N GLY A 91 22.67 20.87 -6.81
CA GLY A 91 22.00 21.76 -5.87
C GLY A 91 21.00 21.04 -4.94
N PRO A 92 20.73 21.60 -3.74
CA PRO A 92 19.89 20.95 -2.72
C PRO A 92 18.50 20.57 -3.18
N ALA A 93 17.93 21.30 -4.16
CA ALA A 93 16.59 21.06 -4.70
C ALA A 93 16.42 19.66 -5.35
N VAL A 94 17.52 19.02 -5.76
CA VAL A 94 17.48 17.69 -6.37
C VAL A 94 18.05 16.60 -5.47
N HIS A 95 18.43 16.93 -4.23
CA HIS A 95 18.82 15.93 -3.24
C HIS A 95 17.65 15.02 -2.95
N SER A 96 17.84 13.73 -3.08
CA SER A 96 16.76 12.75 -2.97
C SER A 96 17.21 11.52 -2.22
N LEU A 97 16.55 11.25 -1.11
CA LEU A 97 16.78 10.03 -0.36
C LEU A 97 16.21 8.83 -1.12
N ARG A 98 16.99 7.77 -1.22
CA ARG A 98 16.58 6.48 -1.75
C ARG A 98 16.97 5.38 -0.77
N ALA A 99 15.99 4.61 -0.34
CA ALA A 99 16.19 3.44 0.49
C ALA A 99 15.97 2.17 -0.33
N GLN A 100 16.91 1.25 -0.24
CA GLN A 100 16.78 -0.09 -0.81
C GLN A 100 16.21 -1.01 0.27
N ALA A 101 15.12 -1.72 -0.04
CA ALA A 101 14.44 -2.63 0.85
C ALA A 101 14.90 -4.07 0.70
N ASP A 102 14.80 -4.86 1.77
CA ASP A 102 14.58 -6.28 1.64
C ASP A 102 13.15 -6.50 1.13
N LYS A 103 13.01 -7.14 -0.04
CA LYS A 103 11.70 -7.36 -0.68
C LYS A 103 10.75 -8.17 0.17
N THR A 104 11.28 -9.22 0.77
CA THR A 104 10.50 -10.18 1.55
C THR A 104 10.06 -9.55 2.86
N GLU A 105 10.97 -8.91 3.57
CA GLU A 105 10.66 -8.20 4.80
C GLU A 105 9.65 -7.07 4.58
N TYR A 106 9.81 -6.29 3.49
CA TYR A 106 8.88 -5.22 3.15
C TYR A 106 7.45 -5.73 2.93
N HIS A 107 7.31 -6.82 2.16
CA HIS A 107 6.03 -7.49 1.95
C HIS A 107 5.43 -8.00 3.26
N ILE A 108 6.22 -8.73 4.05
CA ILE A 108 5.78 -9.32 5.32
C ILE A 108 5.32 -8.24 6.29
N GLU A 109 6.08 -7.18 6.45
CA GLU A 109 5.76 -6.10 7.38
C GLU A 109 4.50 -5.34 6.94
N MET A 110 4.35 -5.03 5.64
CA MET A 110 3.13 -4.39 5.13
C MET A 110 1.91 -5.28 5.32
N LYS A 111 2.03 -6.58 5.02
CA LYS A 111 0.95 -7.55 5.23
C LYS A 111 0.53 -7.63 6.69
N LYS A 112 1.50 -7.70 7.62
CA LYS A 112 1.22 -7.65 9.06
C LYS A 112 0.49 -6.38 9.49
N THR A 113 0.87 -5.23 8.95
CA THR A 113 0.21 -3.96 9.25
C THR A 113 -1.23 -3.98 8.79
N ILE A 114 -1.50 -4.44 7.57
CA ILE A 114 -2.85 -4.56 7.01
C ILE A 114 -3.71 -5.55 7.83
N GLU A 115 -3.16 -6.71 8.18
CA GLU A 115 -3.88 -7.75 8.93
C GLU A 115 -4.18 -7.36 10.39
N LYS A 116 -3.42 -6.42 10.96
CA LYS A 116 -3.65 -5.89 12.32
C LYS A 116 -4.66 -4.75 12.38
N GLU A 117 -4.97 -4.13 11.24
CA GLU A 117 -5.88 -3.00 11.18
C GLU A 117 -7.33 -3.48 11.38
N GLU A 118 -7.98 -3.03 12.46
CA GLU A 118 -9.30 -3.53 12.88
C GLU A 118 -10.38 -3.37 11.82
N ASN A 119 -10.36 -2.25 11.09
CA ASN A 119 -11.36 -1.94 10.09
C ASN A 119 -10.99 -2.40 8.68
N LEU A 120 -9.90 -3.14 8.49
CA LEU A 120 -9.41 -3.58 7.19
C LEU A 120 -9.44 -5.09 7.05
N HIS A 121 -10.26 -5.57 6.14
CA HIS A 121 -10.35 -7.00 5.83
C HIS A 121 -9.62 -7.30 4.53
N LEU A 122 -8.49 -7.98 4.61
CA LEU A 122 -7.78 -8.48 3.44
C LEU A 122 -8.34 -9.84 3.03
N LYS A 123 -8.76 -9.97 1.78
CA LYS A 123 -9.29 -11.22 1.21
C LYS A 123 -8.65 -11.53 -0.13
N GLN A 124 -8.42 -12.82 -0.38
CA GLN A 124 -8.05 -13.29 -1.72
C GLN A 124 -9.30 -13.44 -2.57
N GLY A 125 -9.29 -12.84 -3.75
CA GLY A 125 -10.40 -12.93 -4.69
C GLY A 125 -10.11 -12.16 -5.97
N GLU A 126 -10.75 -12.59 -7.04
CA GLU A 126 -10.72 -11.91 -8.34
C GLU A 126 -12.03 -11.13 -8.51
N VAL A 127 -11.89 -9.83 -8.80
CA VAL A 127 -13.04 -8.99 -9.15
C VAL A 127 -13.29 -9.13 -10.65
N ILE A 128 -14.43 -9.70 -11.00
CA ILE A 128 -14.81 -9.97 -12.39
C ILE A 128 -15.83 -8.96 -12.94
N ASP A 129 -16.56 -8.29 -12.06
CA ASP A 129 -17.60 -7.34 -12.45
C ASP A 129 -17.89 -6.35 -11.32
N LEU A 130 -18.44 -5.20 -11.68
CA LEU A 130 -18.96 -4.18 -10.78
C LEU A 130 -20.47 -4.03 -11.04
N ILE A 131 -21.26 -4.47 -10.09
CA ILE A 131 -22.72 -4.36 -10.17
C ILE A 131 -23.11 -3.07 -9.43
N VAL A 132 -23.80 -2.17 -10.12
CA VAL A 132 -24.30 -0.93 -9.52
C VAL A 132 -25.83 -0.94 -9.54
N GLU A 133 -26.43 -0.88 -8.37
CA GLU A 133 -27.88 -0.80 -8.17
C GLU A 133 -28.20 0.41 -7.31
N ASP A 134 -29.11 1.27 -7.76
CA ASP A 134 -29.53 2.50 -7.04
C ASP A 134 -28.35 3.40 -6.60
N GLY A 135 -27.30 3.50 -7.43
CA GLY A 135 -26.11 4.32 -7.17
C GLY A 135 -25.14 3.73 -6.14
N LYS A 136 -25.28 2.46 -5.77
CA LYS A 136 -24.37 1.72 -4.89
C LYS A 136 -23.76 0.53 -5.61
N ALA A 137 -22.48 0.26 -5.32
CA ALA A 137 -21.73 -0.88 -5.83
C ALA A 137 -21.86 -2.09 -4.90
#